data_b6cc129ae2ea16de7dcec09052719c9e
#
_entry.id   b6cc129ae2ea16de7dcec09052719c9e
#
_cell.length_a   1.000
_cell.length_b   1.000
_cell.length_c   1.000
_cell.angle_alpha   90.00
_cell.angle_beta   90.00
_cell.angle_gamma   90.00
#
_symmetry.space_group_name_H-M   'P 1'
#
loop_
_entity.id
_entity.type
_entity.pdbx_description
1 polymer ?
#
loop_
_entity_poly.entity_id
_entity_poly.type
_entity_poly.pdbx_seq_one_letter_code
_entity_poly.pdbx_strand_id
1 'polypeptide(L)'
;MGISRKRPVFLSADWHNLLFANYTVTPSLLEPLVPDGTQLDLWNGSCFISLVAFQFRNTRVLRMPALMNRDFEEINLRFYVKRALANGDVRRGVVFIKEIVPSRLIAWVARTLYGENYVALNMAHEIQNDHEGPRMVSYSCGEKGPCNRFSATVPTASLIPGPTTLESYITEHYWGYSETGAKGTVEYEVEHPQWPVHQVSEYNIDFDFQSLYDARYAFLSESSPTSVFFCTGSDVTVRWGTKV
;
A
#
# COMPACT_ATOMS: atom_id res chain seq x y z
N MET A 1 -19.31 17.82 23.57
CA MET A 1 -18.50 16.76 22.93
C MET A 1 -19.35 16.15 21.83
N GLY A 2 -19.19 16.59 20.58
CA GLY A 2 -19.93 16.03 19.45
C GLY A 2 -19.30 14.67 19.10
N ILE A 3 -20.06 13.60 19.17
CA ILE A 3 -19.67 12.29 18.65
C ILE A 3 -19.50 12.46 17.14
N SER A 4 -18.25 12.55 16.67
CA SER A 4 -17.97 12.56 15.22
C SER A 4 -18.45 11.23 14.65
N ARG A 5 -19.55 11.27 13.93
CA ARG A 5 -20.16 10.08 13.33
C ARG A 5 -19.19 9.56 12.26
N LYS A 6 -18.63 8.36 12.46
CA LYS A 6 -17.74 7.73 11.47
C LYS A 6 -18.41 7.71 10.10
N ARG A 7 -17.64 8.01 9.04
CA ARG A 7 -18.13 7.98 7.66
C ARG A 7 -18.62 6.57 7.28
N PRO A 8 -19.60 6.45 6.37
CA PRO A 8 -20.03 5.13 5.90
C PRO A 8 -18.88 4.30 5.31
N VAL A 9 -19.00 2.99 5.44
CA VAL A 9 -18.06 2.04 4.81
C VAL A 9 -18.31 2.03 3.31
N PHE A 10 -17.24 2.23 2.55
CA PHE A 10 -17.25 2.09 1.10
C PHE A 10 -16.83 0.68 0.66
N LEU A 11 -15.67 0.22 1.17
CA LEU A 11 -15.12 -1.09 0.84
C LEU A 11 -14.73 -1.81 2.12
N SER A 12 -14.94 -3.11 2.16
CA SER A 12 -14.33 -4.02 3.13
C SER A 12 -13.72 -5.21 2.40
N ALA A 13 -12.59 -5.68 2.88
CA ALA A 13 -11.87 -6.82 2.34
C ALA A 13 -10.97 -7.42 3.43
N ASP A 14 -10.48 -8.61 3.19
CA ASP A 14 -9.36 -9.15 3.95
C ASP A 14 -8.09 -8.90 3.13
N TRP A 15 -7.11 -8.20 3.71
CA TRP A 15 -5.78 -8.06 3.13
C TRP A 15 -4.90 -9.18 3.65
N HIS A 16 -4.28 -9.92 2.72
CA HIS A 16 -3.48 -11.09 3.06
C HIS A 16 -2.09 -11.04 2.43
N ASN A 17 -1.13 -11.60 3.16
CA ASN A 17 0.23 -11.85 2.66
C ASN A 17 0.92 -10.60 2.14
N LEU A 18 0.95 -9.55 2.96
CA LEU A 18 1.52 -8.26 2.58
C LEU A 18 3.06 -8.32 2.64
N LEU A 19 3.71 -8.14 1.52
CA LEU A 19 5.15 -8.06 1.38
C LEU A 19 5.57 -6.62 1.10
N PHE A 20 6.47 -6.08 1.92
CA PHE A 20 6.93 -4.69 1.87
C PHE A 20 8.42 -4.63 1.56
N ALA A 21 8.81 -3.79 0.60
CA ALA A 21 10.19 -3.35 0.41
C ALA A 21 10.24 -1.82 0.51
N ASN A 22 10.99 -1.32 1.48
CA ASN A 22 11.00 0.08 1.87
C ASN A 22 12.34 0.72 1.52
N TYR A 23 12.32 1.79 0.74
CA TYR A 23 13.50 2.49 0.26
C TYR A 23 13.54 3.89 0.85
N THR A 24 14.69 4.28 1.38
CA THR A 24 14.95 5.68 1.73
C THR A 24 15.18 6.50 0.47
N VAL A 25 14.51 7.64 0.37
CA VAL A 25 14.62 8.54 -0.78
C VAL A 25 14.78 9.99 -0.35
N THR A 26 15.20 10.85 -1.29
CA THR A 26 15.29 12.29 -1.02
C THR A 26 13.89 12.93 -1.01
N PRO A 27 13.61 13.90 -0.12
CA PRO A 27 12.33 14.62 -0.10
C PRO A 27 11.94 15.23 -1.44
N SER A 28 12.91 15.78 -2.17
CA SER A 28 12.70 16.42 -3.48
C SER A 28 12.10 15.51 -4.55
N LEU A 29 12.23 14.18 -4.41
CA LEU A 29 11.57 13.20 -5.28
C LEU A 29 10.06 13.17 -5.06
N LEU A 30 9.62 13.37 -3.82
CA LEU A 30 8.23 13.19 -3.38
C LEU A 30 7.46 14.50 -3.23
N GLU A 31 8.14 15.60 -2.92
CA GLU A 31 7.51 16.93 -2.73
C GLU A 31 6.54 17.34 -3.86
N PRO A 32 6.83 17.09 -5.15
CA PRO A 32 5.91 17.43 -6.24
C PRO A 32 4.61 16.57 -6.27
N LEU A 33 4.56 15.50 -5.47
CA LEU A 33 3.44 14.55 -5.40
C LEU A 33 2.63 14.68 -4.10
N VAL A 34 3.04 15.58 -3.21
CA VAL A 34 2.37 15.78 -1.91
C VAL A 34 1.05 16.50 -2.14
N PRO A 35 -0.11 15.90 -1.81
CA PRO A 35 -1.40 16.54 -1.98
C PRO A 35 -1.55 17.79 -1.12
N ASP A 36 -2.26 18.80 -1.64
CA ASP A 36 -2.54 20.04 -0.91
C ASP A 36 -3.12 19.78 0.48
N GLY A 37 -2.64 20.55 1.47
CA GLY A 37 -3.06 20.41 2.87
C GLY A 37 -2.41 19.25 3.63
N THR A 38 -1.50 18.51 2.99
CA THR A 38 -0.64 17.51 3.62
C THR A 38 0.83 17.91 3.59
N GLN A 39 1.67 17.18 4.27
CA GLN A 39 3.13 17.31 4.23
C GLN A 39 3.78 15.92 4.33
N LEU A 40 5.01 15.77 3.84
CA LEU A 40 5.74 14.53 4.00
C LEU A 40 5.80 14.11 5.47
N ASP A 41 5.52 12.85 5.74
CA ASP A 41 5.75 12.25 7.05
C ASP A 41 7.15 11.64 7.06
N LEU A 42 8.00 12.11 7.96
CA LEU A 42 9.40 11.68 8.04
C LEU A 42 9.59 10.77 9.25
N TRP A 43 10.31 9.67 9.05
CA TRP A 43 10.77 8.83 10.15
C TRP A 43 12.27 9.10 10.38
N ASN A 44 12.60 9.62 11.57
CA ASN A 44 13.96 10.03 11.93
C ASN A 44 14.63 10.94 10.88
N GLY A 45 13.86 11.86 10.28
CA GLY A 45 14.34 12.79 9.26
C GLY A 45 14.44 12.22 7.84
N SER A 46 14.08 10.96 7.63
CA SER A 46 14.13 10.28 6.34
C SER A 46 12.75 10.10 5.71
N CYS A 47 12.67 10.25 4.39
CA CYS A 47 11.49 9.88 3.59
C CYS A 47 11.59 8.45 3.11
N PHE A 48 10.45 7.81 2.97
CA PHE A 48 10.36 6.45 2.45
C PHE A 48 9.40 6.33 1.27
N ILE A 49 9.79 5.48 0.31
CA ILE A 49 8.93 4.88 -0.70
C ILE A 49 8.83 3.38 -0.39
N SER A 50 7.64 2.81 -0.49
CA SER A 50 7.42 1.38 -0.29
C SER A 50 6.79 0.74 -1.53
N LEU A 51 7.44 -0.32 -2.03
CA LEU A 51 6.81 -1.28 -2.91
C LEU A 51 6.08 -2.28 -2.02
N VAL A 52 4.76 -2.40 -2.22
CA VAL A 52 3.90 -3.28 -1.42
C VAL A 52 3.13 -4.20 -2.34
N ALA A 53 3.17 -5.50 -2.08
CA ALA A 53 2.44 -6.51 -2.82
C ALA A 53 1.60 -7.35 -1.85
N PHE A 54 0.32 -7.57 -2.18
CA PHE A 54 -0.59 -8.30 -1.31
C PHE A 54 -1.81 -8.82 -2.05
N GLN A 55 -2.69 -9.52 -1.35
CA GLN A 55 -3.95 -10.05 -1.84
C GLN A 55 -5.13 -9.39 -1.17
N PHE A 56 -6.09 -8.94 -1.98
CA PHE A 56 -7.46 -8.72 -1.53
C PHE A 56 -8.21 -10.03 -1.56
N ARG A 57 -8.95 -10.32 -0.49
CA ARG A 57 -9.89 -11.45 -0.41
C ARG A 57 -11.23 -10.98 0.14
N ASN A 58 -12.30 -11.71 -0.19
CA ASN A 58 -13.65 -11.43 0.31
C ASN A 58 -14.11 -9.98 0.09
N THR A 59 -13.65 -9.33 -0.98
CA THR A 59 -13.92 -7.91 -1.26
C THR A 59 -15.41 -7.64 -1.39
N ARG A 60 -15.86 -6.61 -0.69
CA ARG A 60 -17.23 -6.09 -0.73
C ARG A 60 -17.19 -4.59 -0.96
N VAL A 61 -18.01 -4.12 -1.89
CA VAL A 61 -18.22 -2.70 -2.16
C VAL A 61 -19.66 -2.36 -1.79
N LEU A 62 -19.84 -1.31 -0.98
CA LEU A 62 -21.15 -0.92 -0.46
C LEU A 62 -21.90 -2.08 0.24
N ARG A 63 -21.16 -2.91 0.97
CA ARG A 63 -21.61 -4.13 1.66
C ARG A 63 -22.08 -5.27 0.74
N MET A 64 -22.04 -5.09 -0.58
CA MET A 64 -22.33 -6.15 -1.55
C MET A 64 -21.04 -6.85 -1.98
N PRO A 65 -21.03 -8.19 -2.11
CA PRO A 65 -19.88 -8.89 -2.67
C PRO A 65 -19.51 -8.33 -4.04
N ALA A 66 -18.23 -8.10 -4.28
CA ALA A 66 -17.74 -7.71 -5.61
C ALA A 66 -17.94 -8.90 -6.57
N LEU A 67 -18.98 -8.85 -7.41
CA LEU A 67 -19.50 -9.99 -8.17
C LEU A 67 -18.51 -10.67 -9.12
N MET A 68 -17.48 -9.94 -9.61
CA MET A 68 -16.54 -10.43 -10.62
C MET A 68 -15.08 -10.49 -10.16
N ASN A 69 -14.72 -9.85 -9.05
CA ASN A 69 -13.34 -9.74 -8.57
C ASN A 69 -13.34 -9.65 -7.04
N ARG A 70 -13.70 -10.74 -6.37
CA ARG A 70 -13.71 -10.80 -4.91
C ARG A 70 -12.32 -10.94 -4.34
N ASP A 71 -11.49 -11.66 -5.07
CA ASP A 71 -10.13 -12.01 -4.68
C ASP A 71 -9.20 -11.63 -5.84
N PHE A 72 -8.18 -10.82 -5.55
CA PHE A 72 -7.21 -10.35 -6.53
C PHE A 72 -5.94 -9.87 -5.84
N GLU A 73 -4.87 -9.75 -6.63
CA GLU A 73 -3.60 -9.18 -6.20
C GLU A 73 -3.59 -7.67 -6.39
N GLU A 74 -2.82 -6.99 -5.55
CA GLU A 74 -2.40 -5.61 -5.77
C GLU A 74 -0.90 -5.47 -5.54
N ILE A 75 -0.25 -4.70 -6.41
CA ILE A 75 1.11 -4.21 -6.21
C ILE A 75 1.06 -2.69 -6.33
N ASN A 76 1.50 -1.99 -5.28
CA ASN A 76 1.53 -0.54 -5.29
C ASN A 76 2.91 0.01 -4.92
N LEU A 77 3.20 1.21 -5.43
CA LEU A 77 4.30 2.04 -4.98
C LEU A 77 3.69 3.25 -4.28
N ARG A 78 4.03 3.44 -3.00
CA ARG A 78 3.43 4.47 -2.16
C ARG A 78 4.47 5.19 -1.31
N PHE A 79 4.11 6.38 -0.83
CA PHE A 79 4.88 7.14 0.14
C PHE A 79 3.98 7.68 1.26
N TYR A 80 4.57 8.36 2.23
CA TYR A 80 3.95 8.65 3.51
C TYR A 80 3.80 10.16 3.72
N VAL A 81 2.60 10.55 4.11
CA VAL A 81 2.24 11.95 4.39
C VAL A 81 1.48 12.06 5.72
N LYS A 82 1.42 13.26 6.25
CA LYS A 82 0.60 13.59 7.41
C LYS A 82 -0.15 14.89 7.19
N ARG A 83 -1.29 15.01 7.84
CA ARG A 83 -2.13 16.20 7.87
C ARG A 83 -2.38 16.62 9.30
N ALA A 84 -2.03 17.88 9.63
CA ALA A 84 -2.39 18.49 10.91
C ALA A 84 -3.84 18.97 10.87
N LEU A 85 -4.62 18.69 11.90
CA LEU A 85 -5.99 19.12 12.05
C LEU A 85 -6.07 20.35 12.95
N ALA A 86 -7.15 21.12 12.82
CA ALA A 86 -7.36 22.34 13.62
C ALA A 86 -7.46 22.09 15.14
N ASN A 87 -7.78 20.86 15.55
CA ASN A 87 -7.83 20.46 16.96
C ASN A 87 -6.47 19.99 17.54
N GLY A 88 -5.39 20.04 16.73
CA GLY A 88 -4.06 19.58 17.10
C GLY A 88 -3.76 18.12 16.82
N ASP A 89 -4.75 17.31 16.43
CA ASP A 89 -4.51 15.91 16.02
C ASP A 89 -3.75 15.86 14.71
N VAL A 90 -3.05 14.75 14.48
CA VAL A 90 -2.34 14.46 13.23
C VAL A 90 -2.89 13.18 12.62
N ARG A 91 -3.27 13.25 11.35
CA ARG A 91 -3.64 12.08 10.55
C ARG A 91 -2.47 11.68 9.68
N ARG A 92 -1.96 10.47 9.91
CA ARG A 92 -0.89 9.88 9.12
C ARG A 92 -1.50 9.02 8.02
N GLY A 93 -1.03 9.16 6.80
CA GLY A 93 -1.59 8.46 5.66
C GLY A 93 -0.60 8.21 4.55
N VAL A 94 -1.08 7.51 3.54
CA VAL A 94 -0.32 7.15 2.35
C VAL A 94 -0.81 7.92 1.14
N VAL A 95 0.09 8.12 0.19
CA VAL A 95 -0.20 8.56 -1.19
C VAL A 95 0.31 7.48 -2.13
N PHE A 96 -0.55 7.01 -3.02
CA PHE A 96 -0.16 6.03 -4.02
C PHE A 96 0.40 6.72 -5.27
N ILE A 97 1.61 6.34 -5.65
CA ILE A 97 2.24 6.78 -6.91
C ILE A 97 1.54 6.07 -8.06
N LYS A 98 1.34 4.76 -7.91
CA LYS A 98 0.55 3.93 -8.83
C LYS A 98 0.21 2.61 -8.15
N GLU A 99 -0.98 2.09 -8.49
CA GLU A 99 -1.51 0.81 -8.02
C GLU A 99 -1.75 -0.10 -9.23
N ILE A 100 -1.23 -1.31 -9.17
CA ILE A 100 -1.31 -2.32 -10.23
C ILE A 100 -2.27 -3.41 -9.75
N VAL A 101 -3.29 -3.71 -10.56
CA VAL A 101 -4.31 -4.73 -10.29
C VAL A 101 -4.58 -5.57 -11.53
N PRO A 102 -5.13 -6.81 -11.42
CA PRO A 102 -5.34 -7.67 -12.59
C PRO A 102 -6.55 -7.25 -13.46
N SER A 103 -7.44 -6.41 -12.94
CA SER A 103 -8.72 -6.13 -13.60
C SER A 103 -8.87 -4.66 -14.01
N ARG A 104 -9.19 -4.44 -15.30
CA ARG A 104 -9.55 -3.11 -15.83
C ARG A 104 -10.79 -2.52 -15.16
N LEU A 105 -11.72 -3.37 -14.72
CA LEU A 105 -12.92 -2.92 -14.01
C LEU A 105 -12.58 -2.37 -12.64
N ILE A 106 -11.71 -3.06 -11.87
CA ILE A 106 -11.20 -2.57 -10.58
C ILE A 106 -10.51 -1.22 -10.77
N ALA A 107 -9.57 -1.15 -11.73
CA ALA A 107 -8.83 0.07 -12.03
C ALA A 107 -9.76 1.24 -12.42
N TRP A 108 -10.80 0.96 -13.21
CA TRP A 108 -11.78 2.00 -13.60
C TRP A 108 -12.60 2.51 -12.40
N VAL A 109 -13.11 1.61 -11.55
CA VAL A 109 -13.88 1.97 -10.35
C VAL A 109 -13.02 2.82 -9.40
N ALA A 110 -11.81 2.38 -9.10
CA ALA A 110 -10.92 3.08 -8.18
C ALA A 110 -10.51 4.47 -8.70
N ARG A 111 -10.17 4.60 -9.98
CA ARG A 111 -9.90 5.92 -10.62
C ARG A 111 -11.09 6.87 -10.53
N THR A 112 -12.30 6.34 -10.77
CA THR A 112 -13.51 7.17 -10.82
C THR A 112 -13.94 7.68 -9.43
N LEU A 113 -13.77 6.84 -8.40
CA LEU A 113 -14.26 7.14 -7.06
C LEU A 113 -13.24 7.86 -6.17
N TYR A 114 -11.97 7.49 -6.27
CA TYR A 114 -10.92 8.03 -5.41
C TYR A 114 -9.88 8.88 -6.14
N GLY A 115 -9.88 8.88 -7.48
CA GLY A 115 -8.86 9.58 -8.28
C GLY A 115 -7.48 8.94 -8.20
N GLU A 116 -7.39 7.69 -7.72
CA GLU A 116 -6.13 6.97 -7.57
C GLU A 116 -5.59 6.49 -8.93
N ASN A 117 -4.26 6.37 -9.03
CA ASN A 117 -3.58 6.03 -10.28
C ASN A 117 -3.47 4.51 -10.47
N TYR A 118 -4.61 3.86 -10.72
CA TYR A 118 -4.67 2.42 -10.98
C TYR A 118 -4.33 2.05 -12.43
N VAL A 119 -3.61 0.96 -12.60
CA VAL A 119 -3.29 0.34 -13.91
C VAL A 119 -3.66 -1.14 -13.84
N ALA A 120 -4.16 -1.71 -14.95
CA ALA A 120 -4.45 -3.14 -15.05
C ALA A 120 -3.35 -3.85 -15.84
N LEU A 121 -2.69 -4.83 -15.21
CA LEU A 121 -1.69 -5.71 -15.81
C LEU A 121 -2.02 -7.18 -15.50
N ASN A 122 -1.43 -8.12 -16.23
CA ASN A 122 -1.47 -9.52 -15.84
C ASN A 122 -0.70 -9.69 -14.53
N MET A 123 -1.30 -10.35 -13.54
CA MET A 123 -0.70 -10.59 -12.24
C MET A 123 -0.75 -12.06 -11.87
N ALA A 124 0.18 -12.48 -11.05
CA ALA A 124 0.20 -13.80 -10.44
C ALA A 124 0.85 -13.75 -9.06
N HIS A 125 0.48 -14.69 -8.20
CA HIS A 125 1.14 -14.92 -6.93
C HIS A 125 1.44 -16.41 -6.73
N GLU A 126 2.49 -16.70 -5.97
CA GLU A 126 2.83 -18.04 -5.52
C GLU A 126 3.08 -17.98 -4.02
N ILE A 127 2.39 -18.81 -3.26
CA ILE A 127 2.56 -18.91 -1.81
C ILE A 127 2.72 -20.39 -1.49
N GLN A 128 3.93 -20.76 -1.11
CA GLN A 128 4.27 -22.11 -0.69
C GLN A 128 4.41 -22.11 0.84
N ASN A 129 3.53 -22.85 1.49
CA ASN A 129 3.61 -23.10 2.92
C ASN A 129 4.33 -24.42 3.14
N ASP A 130 5.52 -24.40 3.71
CA ASP A 130 6.08 -25.59 4.34
C ASP A 130 5.41 -25.74 5.71
N HIS A 131 4.88 -26.91 6.02
CA HIS A 131 4.06 -27.14 7.21
C HIS A 131 4.78 -26.81 8.52
N GLU A 132 6.11 -26.83 8.52
CA GLU A 132 6.97 -26.54 9.71
C GLU A 132 8.10 -25.55 9.42
N GLY A 133 8.21 -25.03 8.19
CA GLY A 133 9.32 -24.21 7.72
C GLY A 133 8.93 -22.78 7.34
N PRO A 134 9.90 -22.01 6.80
CA PRO A 134 9.65 -20.69 6.27
C PRO A 134 8.73 -20.75 5.06
N ARG A 135 7.89 -19.72 4.92
CA ARG A 135 6.95 -19.57 3.80
C ARG A 135 7.64 -18.85 2.64
N MET A 136 7.52 -19.38 1.43
CA MET A 136 7.89 -18.62 0.23
C MET A 136 6.67 -17.84 -0.29
N VAL A 137 6.85 -16.55 -0.52
CA VAL A 137 5.83 -15.64 -1.05
C VAL A 137 6.40 -14.93 -2.28
N SER A 138 5.65 -14.92 -3.37
CA SER A 138 6.04 -14.25 -4.61
C SER A 138 4.84 -13.58 -5.27
N TYR A 139 5.04 -12.35 -5.73
CA TYR A 139 4.10 -11.59 -6.55
C TYR A 139 4.77 -11.18 -7.85
N SER A 140 4.02 -11.18 -8.94
CA SER A 140 4.54 -10.77 -10.24
C SER A 140 3.47 -10.08 -11.09
N CYS A 141 3.92 -9.17 -11.97
CA CYS A 141 3.04 -8.46 -12.90
C CYS A 141 3.72 -8.15 -14.23
N GLY A 142 2.94 -7.91 -15.30
CA GLY A 142 3.44 -7.47 -16.59
C GLY A 142 2.39 -7.45 -17.69
N GLU A 143 2.65 -6.74 -18.80
CA GLU A 143 1.70 -6.61 -19.92
C GLU A 143 1.48 -7.91 -20.70
N LYS A 144 2.57 -8.61 -21.03
CA LYS A 144 2.58 -9.86 -21.84
C LYS A 144 2.73 -11.13 -20.99
N GLY A 145 2.63 -10.99 -19.67
CA GLY A 145 2.86 -12.02 -18.67
C GLY A 145 3.66 -11.46 -17.50
N PRO A 146 3.72 -12.18 -16.37
CA PRO A 146 4.40 -11.71 -15.15
C PRO A 146 5.93 -11.71 -15.33
N CYS A 147 6.49 -10.57 -15.73
CA CYS A 147 7.93 -10.38 -15.92
C CYS A 147 8.61 -9.57 -14.80
N ASN A 148 7.84 -8.82 -14.01
CA ASN A 148 8.34 -8.13 -12.82
C ASN A 148 7.97 -8.96 -11.59
N ARG A 149 8.93 -9.25 -10.71
CA ARG A 149 8.73 -10.16 -9.58
C ARG A 149 9.29 -9.58 -8.27
N PHE A 150 8.49 -9.70 -7.22
CA PHE A 150 8.91 -9.49 -5.84
C PHE A 150 8.65 -10.75 -5.03
N SER A 151 9.70 -11.39 -4.52
CA SER A 151 9.61 -12.63 -3.76
C SER A 151 10.45 -12.60 -2.49
N ALA A 152 10.06 -13.38 -1.50
CA ALA A 152 10.73 -13.46 -0.21
C ALA A 152 10.54 -14.82 0.46
N THR A 153 11.54 -15.22 1.23
CA THR A 153 11.45 -16.31 2.21
C THR A 153 11.05 -15.71 3.55
N VAL A 154 9.83 -15.99 3.98
CA VAL A 154 9.23 -15.43 5.20
C VAL A 154 9.44 -16.37 6.36
N PRO A 155 10.18 -16.00 7.42
CA PRO A 155 10.39 -16.84 8.60
C PRO A 155 9.08 -17.03 9.38
N THR A 156 8.99 -18.10 10.17
CA THR A 156 7.82 -18.36 11.03
C THR A 156 7.70 -17.36 12.18
N ALA A 157 8.81 -16.87 12.70
CA ALA A 157 8.85 -15.93 13.82
C ALA A 157 8.29 -14.55 13.40
N SER A 158 7.39 -14.01 14.19
CA SER A 158 6.86 -12.66 14.04
C SER A 158 6.85 -11.93 15.36
N LEU A 159 6.79 -10.60 15.31
CA LEU A 159 6.66 -9.74 16.49
C LEU A 159 5.71 -8.57 16.17
N ILE A 160 5.04 -8.08 17.21
CA ILE A 160 4.32 -6.80 17.12
C ILE A 160 5.36 -5.68 17.20
N PRO A 161 5.48 -4.81 16.18
CA PRO A 161 6.48 -3.76 16.18
C PRO A 161 6.18 -2.72 17.27
N GLY A 162 7.23 -2.28 17.94
CA GLY A 162 7.11 -1.19 18.91
C GLY A 162 6.82 0.15 18.23
N PRO A 163 6.26 1.14 18.94
CA PRO A 163 5.77 2.39 18.34
C PRO A 163 6.85 3.29 17.72
N THR A 164 8.13 3.01 18.00
CA THR A 164 9.27 3.77 17.49
C THR A 164 10.04 3.05 16.39
N THR A 165 9.59 1.88 15.95
CA THR A 165 10.26 1.11 14.90
C THR A 165 9.86 1.57 13.50
N LEU A 166 10.69 1.28 12.50
CA LEU A 166 10.38 1.58 11.10
C LEU A 166 9.15 0.81 10.63
N GLU A 167 8.99 -0.44 11.04
CA GLU A 167 7.84 -1.28 10.68
C GLU A 167 6.53 -0.67 11.19
N SER A 168 6.50 -0.19 12.45
CA SER A 168 5.36 0.52 12.99
C SER A 168 5.10 1.81 12.20
N TYR A 169 6.14 2.58 11.89
CA TYR A 169 6.00 3.76 11.04
C TYR A 169 5.37 3.40 9.67
N ILE A 170 5.82 2.36 9.01
CA ILE A 170 5.34 1.94 7.68
C ILE A 170 3.90 1.41 7.71
N THR A 171 3.51 0.67 8.76
CA THR A 171 2.21 -0.02 8.81
C THR A 171 1.10 0.81 9.47
N GLU A 172 1.43 1.76 10.37
CA GLU A 172 0.46 2.51 11.17
C GLU A 172 0.02 3.83 10.49
N HIS A 173 -0.32 3.75 9.20
CA HIS A 173 -0.89 4.85 8.43
C HIS A 173 -2.35 4.51 8.07
N TYR A 174 -3.29 5.12 8.78
CA TYR A 174 -4.72 4.80 8.72
C TYR A 174 -5.53 5.71 7.80
N TRP A 175 -4.87 6.51 6.97
CA TRP A 175 -5.50 7.41 6.02
C TRP A 175 -4.89 7.23 4.62
N GLY A 176 -5.71 7.47 3.58
CA GLY A 176 -5.23 7.62 2.22
C GLY A 176 -5.52 9.05 1.74
N TYR A 177 -4.62 9.58 0.94
CA TYR A 177 -4.74 10.90 0.33
C TYR A 177 -4.50 10.80 -1.16
N SER A 178 -5.42 11.33 -1.96
CA SER A 178 -5.27 11.43 -3.41
C SER A 178 -5.58 12.85 -3.89
N GLU A 179 -4.91 13.27 -4.95
CA GLU A 179 -5.21 14.51 -5.64
C GLU A 179 -6.11 14.22 -6.85
N THR A 180 -7.29 14.84 -6.88
CA THR A 180 -8.29 14.63 -7.94
C THR A 180 -8.38 15.81 -8.90
N GLY A 181 -7.26 16.40 -9.27
CA GLY A 181 -7.15 17.55 -10.17
C GLY A 181 -7.99 18.75 -9.68
N ALA A 182 -8.93 19.24 -10.49
CA ALA A 182 -9.77 20.39 -10.13
C ALA A 182 -10.64 20.20 -8.86
N LYS A 183 -10.73 18.97 -8.34
CA LYS A 183 -11.49 18.67 -7.12
C LYS A 183 -10.68 18.86 -5.84
N GLY A 184 -9.34 19.02 -5.93
CA GLY A 184 -8.43 19.14 -4.78
C GLY A 184 -8.17 17.79 -4.10
N THR A 185 -7.66 17.81 -2.87
CA THR A 185 -7.27 16.63 -2.10
C THR A 185 -8.50 15.90 -1.52
N VAL A 186 -8.53 14.59 -1.70
CA VAL A 186 -9.49 13.68 -1.06
C VAL A 186 -8.78 12.90 0.04
N GLU A 187 -9.41 12.83 1.20
CA GLU A 187 -8.96 12.08 2.38
C GLU A 187 -9.95 10.95 2.66
N TYR A 188 -9.48 9.72 2.84
CA TYR A 188 -10.29 8.57 3.25
C TYR A 188 -9.61 7.78 4.36
N GLU A 189 -10.41 7.17 5.23
CA GLU A 189 -9.95 6.39 6.39
C GLU A 189 -9.85 4.91 6.01
N VAL A 190 -8.75 4.27 6.41
CA VAL A 190 -8.48 2.84 6.27
C VAL A 190 -8.32 2.27 7.67
N GLU A 191 -9.18 1.36 8.08
CA GLU A 191 -9.16 0.76 9.41
C GLU A 191 -8.65 -0.70 9.32
N HIS A 192 -7.65 -1.01 10.10
CA HIS A 192 -7.14 -2.37 10.34
C HIS A 192 -6.47 -2.45 11.71
N PRO A 193 -6.32 -3.64 12.31
CA PRO A 193 -5.53 -3.81 13.53
C PRO A 193 -4.04 -3.67 13.23
N GLN A 194 -3.24 -3.46 14.27
CA GLN A 194 -1.79 -3.55 14.15
C GLN A 194 -1.38 -4.98 13.75
N TRP A 195 -0.49 -5.10 12.78
CA TRP A 195 -0.06 -6.40 12.25
C TRP A 195 1.23 -6.89 12.89
N PRO A 196 1.31 -8.20 13.23
CA PRO A 196 2.60 -8.84 13.46
C PRO A 196 3.47 -8.78 12.22
N VAL A 197 4.75 -8.48 12.42
CA VAL A 197 5.74 -8.35 11.35
C VAL A 197 6.72 -9.51 11.41
N HIS A 198 6.98 -10.12 10.25
CA HIS A 198 8.05 -11.10 10.03
C HIS A 198 9.19 -10.39 9.31
N GLN A 199 10.37 -10.34 9.92
CA GLN A 199 11.57 -9.75 9.30
C GLN A 199 12.08 -10.67 8.20
N VAL A 200 12.24 -10.14 7.00
CA VAL A 200 12.71 -10.87 5.83
C VAL A 200 14.16 -10.54 5.55
N SER A 201 15.02 -11.57 5.50
CA SER A 201 16.43 -11.47 5.13
C SER A 201 16.74 -11.98 3.72
N GLU A 202 15.91 -12.90 3.20
CA GLU A 202 16.07 -13.50 1.88
C GLU A 202 14.93 -13.04 0.98
N TYR A 203 15.25 -12.19 0.01
CA TYR A 203 14.29 -11.65 -0.95
C TYR A 203 14.93 -11.45 -2.32
N ASN A 204 14.08 -11.36 -3.35
CA ASN A 204 14.47 -10.94 -4.68
C ASN A 204 13.45 -9.95 -5.24
N ILE A 205 13.94 -8.83 -5.76
CA ILE A 205 13.13 -7.78 -6.38
C ILE A 205 13.68 -7.57 -7.80
N ASP A 206 12.97 -8.12 -8.77
CA ASP A 206 13.24 -7.97 -10.20
C ASP A 206 12.10 -7.13 -10.80
N PHE A 207 12.21 -5.81 -10.64
CA PHE A 207 11.20 -4.85 -11.03
C PHE A 207 11.79 -3.77 -11.94
N ASP A 208 11.23 -3.61 -13.11
CA ASP A 208 11.48 -2.44 -13.97
C ASP A 208 10.64 -1.25 -13.50
N PHE A 209 11.16 -0.54 -12.48
CA PHE A 209 10.48 0.62 -11.92
C PHE A 209 10.31 1.74 -12.94
N GLN A 210 11.22 1.87 -13.91
CA GLN A 210 11.11 2.86 -14.98
C GLN A 210 9.86 2.62 -15.84
N SER A 211 9.69 1.42 -16.34
CA SER A 211 8.57 1.08 -17.22
C SER A 211 7.23 1.02 -16.47
N LEU A 212 7.24 0.50 -15.23
CA LEU A 212 6.01 0.33 -14.44
C LEU A 212 5.50 1.64 -13.84
N TYR A 213 6.40 2.51 -13.42
CA TYR A 213 6.03 3.73 -12.68
C TYR A 213 6.41 5.01 -13.43
N ASP A 214 7.69 5.35 -13.54
CA ASP A 214 8.22 6.51 -14.28
C ASP A 214 9.76 6.46 -14.27
N ALA A 215 10.41 7.15 -15.23
CA ALA A 215 11.88 7.24 -15.33
C ALA A 215 12.56 7.75 -14.05
N ARG A 216 11.88 8.60 -13.27
CA ARG A 216 12.37 9.11 -11.97
C ARG A 216 12.58 8.03 -10.91
N TYR A 217 11.96 6.86 -11.08
CA TYR A 217 12.08 5.72 -10.17
C TYR A 217 13.02 4.62 -10.66
N ALA A 218 13.68 4.80 -11.82
CA ALA A 218 14.59 3.82 -12.41
C ALA A 218 15.68 3.35 -11.44
N PHE A 219 16.19 4.27 -10.59
CA PHE A 219 17.23 3.98 -9.61
C PHE A 219 16.83 2.91 -8.57
N LEU A 220 15.52 2.72 -8.33
CA LEU A 220 15.03 1.70 -7.39
C LEU A 220 15.33 0.28 -7.86
N SER A 221 15.47 0.05 -9.19
CA SER A 221 15.83 -1.27 -9.74
C SER A 221 17.24 -1.70 -9.34
N GLU A 222 18.13 -0.76 -9.06
CA GLU A 222 19.52 -1.01 -8.67
C GLU A 222 19.77 -0.77 -7.17
N SER A 223 18.76 -0.23 -6.45
CA SER A 223 18.87 0.11 -5.03
C SER A 223 18.49 -1.08 -4.14
N SER A 224 19.23 -1.27 -3.07
CA SER A 224 18.78 -2.18 -2.00
C SER A 224 17.76 -1.47 -1.10
N PRO A 225 16.64 -2.10 -0.76
CA PRO A 225 15.71 -1.54 0.21
C PRO A 225 16.34 -1.42 1.60
N THR A 226 15.96 -0.40 2.33
CA THR A 226 16.37 -0.17 3.74
C THR A 226 15.81 -1.26 4.65
N SER A 227 14.62 -1.77 4.35
CA SER A 227 14.02 -2.91 5.04
C SER A 227 13.09 -3.69 4.14
N VAL A 228 13.00 -5.00 4.37
CA VAL A 228 12.00 -5.89 3.78
C VAL A 228 11.32 -6.66 4.89
N PHE A 229 9.99 -6.67 4.91
CA PHE A 229 9.22 -7.42 5.89
C PHE A 229 7.90 -7.91 5.32
N PHE A 230 7.28 -8.83 6.04
CA PHE A 230 6.01 -9.42 5.68
C PHE A 230 5.02 -9.30 6.84
N CYS A 231 3.73 -9.08 6.49
CA CYS A 231 2.62 -9.14 7.42
C CYS A 231 1.57 -10.14 6.91
N THR A 232 1.03 -10.94 7.82
CA THR A 232 -0.04 -11.91 7.46
C THR A 232 -1.30 -11.18 6.96
N GLY A 233 -1.55 -9.99 7.50
CA GLY A 233 -2.71 -9.17 7.18
C GLY A 233 -3.91 -9.41 8.10
N SER A 234 -5.03 -8.82 7.74
CA SER A 234 -6.30 -8.85 8.49
C SER A 234 -7.47 -8.42 7.64
N ASP A 235 -8.66 -8.39 8.24
CA ASP A 235 -9.79 -7.61 7.73
C ASP A 235 -9.46 -6.12 7.72
N VAL A 236 -9.93 -5.44 6.66
CA VAL A 236 -9.71 -4.02 6.42
C VAL A 236 -11.02 -3.36 6.00
N THR A 237 -11.23 -2.15 6.49
CA THR A 237 -12.38 -1.33 6.11
C THR A 237 -11.91 0.01 5.57
N VAL A 238 -12.36 0.36 4.37
CA VAL A 238 -12.14 1.67 3.76
C VAL A 238 -13.43 2.47 3.79
N ARG A 239 -13.36 3.70 4.32
CA ARG A 239 -14.51 4.59 4.43
C ARG A 239 -14.57 5.57 3.26
N TRP A 240 -15.77 6.12 3.00
CA TRP A 240 -15.95 7.15 1.98
C TRP A 240 -14.98 8.31 2.18
N GLY A 241 -14.33 8.70 1.08
CA GLY A 241 -13.49 9.88 1.01
C GLY A 241 -14.26 11.19 1.16
N THR A 242 -13.57 12.20 1.66
CA THR A 242 -14.07 13.58 1.68
C THR A 242 -12.98 14.52 1.20
N LYS A 243 -13.42 15.63 0.61
CA LYS A 243 -12.55 16.73 0.22
C LYS A 243 -12.00 17.44 1.47
N VAL A 244 -10.73 17.82 1.44
CA VAL A 244 -10.05 18.51 2.53
C VAL A 244 -9.31 19.72 2.04
#